data_8025829f73287693443c5c0bd5d5de16
#
_entry.id   8025829f73287693443c5c0bd5d5de16
#
_cell.length_a   1.000
_cell.length_b   1.000
_cell.length_c   1.000
_cell.angle_alpha   90.00
_cell.angle_beta   90.00
_cell.angle_gamma   90.00
#
_symmetry.space_group_name_H-M   'P 1'
#
loop_
_entity.id
_entity.type
_entity.pdbx_description
1 polymer ?
#
loop_
_entity_poly.entity_id
_entity_poly.type
_entity_poly.pdbx_seq_one_letter_code
_entity_poly.pdbx_strand_id
1 'polypeptide(L)'
;QVSLTELGSIKIDKEDRKKMYKTIPRSSVIGFLIGVLPGAGATIASFLAYGMERNLVKDDEKQKFGKGSVNGLSAPETANNAACSGSFVPMLTLGIPGSGTTAVMLGALLGFGVQPGPRLYMTNPEIFWSIIMSMYIGMVILLILNLPLIPYIARILAVPKNYLIPLILFFSITGIYVMSFNNFDIYLMIGIAVVATFLRLYDFPMPPLILAFVLGGLMEENLRRSLLLSNGSWEFLWDRTLTLCI
;
A
#
# COMPACT_ATOMS: atom_id res chain seq x y z
N GLN A 1 -29.01 -3.45 -6.12
CA GLN A 1 -28.44 -4.39 -7.09
C GLN A 1 -27.81 -3.55 -8.19
N VAL A 2 -26.49 -3.59 -8.30
CA VAL A 2 -25.79 -3.01 -9.45
C VAL A 2 -26.06 -4.00 -10.60
N SER A 3 -26.83 -3.55 -11.60
CA SER A 3 -27.06 -4.37 -12.80
C SER A 3 -25.75 -4.45 -13.58
N LEU A 4 -25.45 -5.59 -14.19
CA LEU A 4 -24.24 -5.77 -15.03
C LEU A 4 -24.20 -4.79 -16.23
N THR A 5 -25.35 -4.19 -16.57
CA THR A 5 -25.49 -3.14 -17.58
C THR A 5 -24.99 -1.77 -17.10
N GLU A 6 -24.83 -1.57 -15.79
CA GLU A 6 -24.26 -0.34 -15.19
C GLU A 6 -22.73 -0.37 -15.06
N LEU A 7 -22.11 -1.52 -15.29
CA LEU A 7 -20.67 -1.58 -15.50
C LEU A 7 -20.38 -0.93 -16.86
N GLY A 8 -20.13 0.37 -16.83
CA GLY A 8 -19.89 1.19 -18.00
C GLY A 8 -18.74 0.67 -18.88
N SER A 9 -18.57 1.29 -20.02
CA SER A 9 -17.46 0.98 -20.93
C SER A 9 -16.10 1.07 -20.19
N ILE A 10 -15.21 0.10 -20.40
CA ILE A 10 -13.82 0.12 -19.95
C ILE A 10 -13.05 1.33 -20.53
N LYS A 11 -13.64 2.03 -21.52
CA LYS A 11 -13.02 3.18 -22.15
C LYS A 11 -13.10 4.39 -21.20
N ILE A 12 -11.92 4.88 -20.83
CA ILE A 12 -11.77 6.11 -20.04
C ILE A 12 -12.16 7.30 -20.92
N ASP A 13 -13.05 8.14 -20.44
CA ASP A 13 -13.47 9.36 -21.14
C ASP A 13 -12.31 10.37 -21.26
N LYS A 14 -12.41 11.28 -22.24
CA LYS A 14 -11.37 12.28 -22.49
C LYS A 14 -11.14 13.22 -21.31
N GLU A 15 -12.23 13.58 -20.59
CA GLU A 15 -12.13 14.42 -19.39
C GLU A 15 -11.40 13.70 -18.24
N ASP A 16 -11.75 12.45 -17.98
CA ASP A 16 -11.14 11.64 -16.93
C ASP A 16 -9.66 11.39 -17.23
N ARG A 17 -9.33 11.11 -18.49
CA ARG A 17 -7.95 11.00 -18.93
C ARG A 17 -7.13 12.28 -18.70
N LYS A 18 -7.74 13.46 -18.92
CA LYS A 18 -7.10 14.76 -18.66
C LYS A 18 -6.84 14.98 -17.16
N LYS A 19 -7.75 14.54 -16.29
CA LYS A 19 -7.57 14.57 -14.84
C LYS A 19 -6.44 13.63 -14.42
N MET A 20 -6.46 12.40 -14.88
CA MET A 20 -5.44 11.38 -14.59
C MET A 20 -4.04 11.79 -15.04
N TYR A 21 -3.92 12.49 -16.16
CA TYR A 21 -2.64 12.93 -16.70
C TYR A 21 -1.83 13.81 -15.76
N LYS A 22 -2.50 14.57 -14.87
CA LYS A 22 -1.85 15.39 -13.83
C LYS A 22 -1.64 14.62 -12.53
N THR A 23 -2.60 13.77 -12.17
CA THR A 23 -2.59 13.02 -10.92
C THR A 23 -1.55 11.91 -10.93
N ILE A 24 -1.44 11.15 -12.02
CA ILE A 24 -0.51 10.02 -12.12
C ILE A 24 0.95 10.42 -11.86
N PRO A 25 1.54 11.42 -12.53
CA PRO A 25 2.93 11.77 -12.28
C PRO A 25 3.21 12.20 -10.85
N ARG A 26 2.32 13.02 -10.26
CA ARG A 26 2.47 13.48 -8.88
C ARG A 26 2.44 12.32 -7.89
N SER A 27 1.45 11.48 -8.03
CA SER A 27 1.26 10.31 -7.17
C SER A 27 2.35 9.26 -7.36
N SER A 28 2.88 9.12 -8.58
CA SER A 28 4.04 8.24 -8.86
C SER A 28 5.28 8.70 -8.10
N VAL A 29 5.57 10.01 -8.13
CA VAL A 29 6.74 10.55 -7.42
C VAL A 29 6.62 10.34 -5.93
N ILE A 30 5.46 10.67 -5.35
CA ILE A 30 5.25 10.49 -3.90
C ILE A 30 5.27 9.02 -3.53
N GLY A 31 4.56 8.18 -4.27
CA GLY A 31 4.54 6.75 -4.05
C GLY A 31 5.94 6.16 -4.08
N PHE A 32 6.73 6.50 -5.09
CA PHE A 32 8.11 6.05 -5.21
C PHE A 32 8.98 6.49 -4.02
N LEU A 33 8.94 7.77 -3.64
CA LEU A 33 9.71 8.30 -2.52
C LEU A 33 9.34 7.63 -1.20
N ILE A 34 8.06 7.42 -0.94
CA ILE A 34 7.59 6.71 0.25
C ILE A 34 8.01 5.23 0.19
N GLY A 35 7.95 4.60 -0.99
CA GLY A 35 8.37 3.22 -1.19
C GLY A 35 9.86 2.97 -0.92
N VAL A 36 10.71 3.97 -1.19
CA VAL A 36 12.17 3.92 -0.87
C VAL A 36 12.41 3.89 0.64
N LEU A 37 11.48 4.40 1.45
CA LEU A 37 11.62 4.37 2.91
C LEU A 37 11.32 2.96 3.44
N PRO A 38 12.30 2.29 4.07
CA PRO A 38 12.07 0.94 4.61
C PRO A 38 10.92 0.94 5.62
N GLY A 39 9.99 0.00 5.43
CA GLY A 39 8.87 -0.19 6.34
C GLY A 39 7.66 0.71 6.10
N ALA A 40 7.76 1.79 5.32
CA ALA A 40 6.62 2.67 5.05
C ALA A 40 5.51 1.94 4.25
N GLY A 41 5.90 1.17 3.25
CA GLY A 41 4.98 0.33 2.49
C GLY A 41 4.03 1.09 1.56
N ALA A 42 3.38 0.33 0.69
CA ALA A 42 2.47 0.87 -0.31
C ALA A 42 1.17 1.45 0.29
N THR A 43 0.75 0.95 1.44
CA THR A 43 -0.46 1.43 2.13
C THR A 43 -0.32 2.89 2.55
N ILE A 44 0.80 3.25 3.19
CA ILE A 44 1.06 4.64 3.61
C ILE A 44 1.14 5.56 2.38
N ALA A 45 1.83 5.11 1.34
CA ALA A 45 1.93 5.85 0.08
C ALA A 45 0.55 6.15 -0.53
N SER A 46 -0.35 5.16 -0.52
CA SER A 46 -1.72 5.31 -1.02
C SER A 46 -2.51 6.37 -0.25
N PHE A 47 -2.48 6.33 1.08
CA PHE A 47 -3.19 7.30 1.91
C PHE A 47 -2.63 8.71 1.76
N LEU A 48 -1.31 8.86 1.73
CA LEU A 48 -0.67 10.16 1.55
C LEU A 48 -0.99 10.76 0.19
N ALA A 49 -0.92 9.95 -0.88
CA ALA A 49 -1.26 10.40 -2.22
C ALA A 49 -2.75 10.80 -2.33
N TYR A 50 -3.65 10.03 -1.72
CA TYR A 50 -5.07 10.37 -1.65
C TYR A 50 -5.30 11.71 -0.93
N GLY A 51 -4.71 11.89 0.24
CA GLY A 51 -4.84 13.11 1.03
C GLY A 51 -4.27 14.34 0.32
N MET A 52 -3.08 14.19 -0.29
CA MET A 52 -2.45 15.24 -1.08
C MET A 52 -3.30 15.61 -2.29
N GLU A 53 -3.74 14.65 -3.09
CA GLU A 53 -4.53 14.92 -4.28
C GLU A 53 -5.86 15.59 -3.93
N ARG A 54 -6.52 15.16 -2.84
CA ARG A 54 -7.73 15.79 -2.33
C ARG A 54 -7.53 17.27 -1.98
N ASN A 55 -6.33 17.65 -1.51
CA ASN A 55 -6.01 19.04 -1.18
C ASN A 55 -5.64 19.89 -2.40
N LEU A 56 -5.17 19.27 -3.47
CA LEU A 56 -4.71 19.94 -4.69
C LEU A 56 -5.82 20.16 -5.73
N VAL A 57 -6.89 19.37 -5.68
CA VAL A 57 -8.02 19.53 -6.58
C VAL A 57 -8.94 20.68 -6.17
N LYS A 58 -9.71 21.20 -7.12
CA LYS A 58 -10.71 22.24 -6.86
C LYS A 58 -11.84 21.71 -5.98
N ASP A 59 -12.54 22.60 -5.30
CA ASP A 59 -13.59 22.26 -4.32
C ASP A 59 -14.72 21.40 -4.93
N ASP A 60 -15.12 21.64 -6.16
CA ASP A 60 -16.13 20.84 -6.86
C ASP A 60 -15.70 19.36 -7.03
N GLU A 61 -14.44 19.12 -7.31
CA GLU A 61 -13.89 17.77 -7.46
C GLU A 61 -13.59 17.15 -6.10
N LYS A 62 -13.23 17.97 -5.10
CA LYS A 62 -12.96 17.55 -3.72
C LYS A 62 -14.18 16.88 -3.07
N GLN A 63 -15.40 17.37 -3.37
CA GLN A 63 -16.64 16.80 -2.85
C GLN A 63 -16.96 15.42 -3.41
N LYS A 64 -16.35 15.05 -4.55
CA LYS A 64 -16.53 13.75 -5.19
C LYS A 64 -15.60 12.66 -4.61
N PHE A 65 -14.61 13.04 -3.80
CA PHE A 65 -13.74 12.05 -3.14
C PHE A 65 -14.56 11.15 -2.23
N GLY A 66 -14.37 9.84 -2.37
CA GLY A 66 -15.21 8.82 -1.73
C GLY A 66 -16.59 8.60 -2.38
N LYS A 67 -16.92 9.36 -3.44
CA LYS A 67 -18.20 9.29 -4.16
C LYS A 67 -18.02 9.10 -5.68
N GLY A 68 -16.92 8.49 -6.10
CA GLY A 68 -16.62 8.21 -7.52
C GLY A 68 -15.67 9.21 -8.18
N SER A 69 -14.82 9.92 -7.44
CA SER A 69 -13.77 10.76 -8.03
C SER A 69 -12.71 9.93 -8.73
N VAL A 70 -12.43 10.23 -9.99
CA VAL A 70 -11.35 9.60 -10.77
C VAL A 70 -9.98 9.95 -10.18
N ASN A 71 -9.77 11.19 -9.74
CA ASN A 71 -8.56 11.61 -9.05
C ASN A 71 -8.40 10.86 -7.71
N GLY A 72 -9.52 10.70 -6.97
CA GLY A 72 -9.57 10.00 -5.69
C GLY A 72 -9.28 8.50 -5.80
N LEU A 73 -9.44 7.91 -7.00
CA LEU A 73 -9.07 6.52 -7.29
C LEU A 73 -7.65 6.43 -7.85
N SER A 74 -7.32 7.26 -8.85
CA SER A 74 -6.04 7.16 -9.56
C SER A 74 -4.84 7.54 -8.70
N ALA A 75 -5.00 8.46 -7.74
CA ALA A 75 -3.90 8.88 -6.87
C ALA A 75 -3.39 7.75 -5.97
N PRO A 76 -4.21 7.12 -5.12
CA PRO A 76 -3.76 6.04 -4.25
C PRO A 76 -3.28 4.81 -5.02
N GLU A 77 -3.95 4.43 -6.10
CA GLU A 77 -3.56 3.27 -6.91
C GLU A 77 -2.21 3.47 -7.60
N THR A 78 -1.98 4.66 -8.15
CA THR A 78 -0.70 5.01 -8.75
C THR A 78 0.41 5.03 -7.70
N ALA A 79 0.17 5.62 -6.55
CA ALA A 79 1.15 5.67 -5.47
C ALA A 79 1.47 4.29 -4.90
N ASN A 80 0.47 3.41 -4.81
CA ASN A 80 0.65 2.01 -4.42
C ASN A 80 1.64 1.30 -5.34
N ASN A 81 1.39 1.33 -6.63
CA ASN A 81 2.26 0.70 -7.63
C ASN A 81 3.67 1.32 -7.65
N ALA A 82 3.78 2.63 -7.54
CA ALA A 82 5.06 3.31 -7.48
C ALA A 82 5.85 2.98 -6.20
N ALA A 83 5.16 2.86 -5.06
CA ALA A 83 5.79 2.46 -3.80
C ALA A 83 6.30 1.01 -3.83
N CYS A 84 5.56 0.10 -4.47
CA CYS A 84 6.05 -1.26 -4.70
C CYS A 84 7.37 -1.25 -5.48
N SER A 85 7.47 -0.45 -6.54
CA SER A 85 8.72 -0.29 -7.29
C SER A 85 9.81 0.38 -6.45
N GLY A 86 9.47 1.42 -5.67
CA GLY A 86 10.39 2.12 -4.78
C GLY A 86 11.01 1.20 -3.72
N SER A 87 10.26 0.23 -3.21
CA SER A 87 10.74 -0.69 -2.17
C SER A 87 11.85 -1.65 -2.60
N PHE A 88 12.06 -1.80 -3.92
CA PHE A 88 13.21 -2.54 -4.46
C PHE A 88 14.53 -1.78 -4.31
N VAL A 89 14.49 -0.45 -4.24
CA VAL A 89 15.71 0.35 -4.10
C VAL A 89 16.46 -0.03 -2.81
N PRO A 90 15.91 0.11 -1.59
CA PRO A 90 16.62 -0.28 -0.38
C PRO A 90 16.91 -1.78 -0.33
N MET A 91 16.04 -2.63 -0.87
CA MET A 91 16.27 -4.08 -0.90
C MET A 91 17.52 -4.44 -1.73
N LEU A 92 17.63 -3.91 -2.94
CA LEU A 92 18.75 -4.27 -3.83
C LEU A 92 20.05 -3.54 -3.47
N THR A 93 19.97 -2.30 -2.96
CA THR A 93 21.16 -1.47 -2.68
C THR A 93 21.69 -1.61 -1.26
N LEU A 94 20.83 -1.83 -0.28
CA LEU A 94 21.21 -1.92 1.14
C LEU A 94 20.96 -3.31 1.73
N GLY A 95 20.23 -4.18 1.04
CA GLY A 95 19.79 -5.46 1.60
C GLY A 95 18.72 -5.31 2.68
N ILE A 96 17.98 -4.18 2.67
CA ILE A 96 16.94 -3.88 3.66
C ILE A 96 15.58 -3.96 2.96
N PRO A 97 14.68 -4.87 3.35
CA PRO A 97 13.38 -4.97 2.73
C PRO A 97 12.50 -3.77 3.07
N GLY A 98 11.84 -3.17 2.06
CA GLY A 98 10.91 -2.06 2.23
C GLY A 98 9.47 -2.49 2.54
N SER A 99 9.15 -3.78 2.33
CA SER A 99 7.81 -4.35 2.51
C SER A 99 7.89 -5.84 2.79
N GLY A 100 6.78 -6.46 3.22
CA GLY A 100 6.70 -7.91 3.41
C GLY A 100 7.04 -8.70 2.14
N THR A 101 6.58 -8.23 0.98
CA THR A 101 6.87 -8.85 -0.32
C THR A 101 8.37 -8.81 -0.63
N THR A 102 9.01 -7.65 -0.43
CA THR A 102 10.46 -7.52 -0.65
C THR A 102 11.27 -8.30 0.39
N ALA A 103 10.74 -8.52 1.61
CA ALA A 103 11.38 -9.40 2.59
C ALA A 103 11.41 -10.87 2.14
N VAL A 104 10.31 -11.37 1.57
CA VAL A 104 10.26 -12.72 0.99
C VAL A 104 11.23 -12.84 -0.20
N MET A 105 11.26 -11.82 -1.08
CA MET A 105 12.21 -11.80 -2.19
C MET A 105 13.66 -11.75 -1.73
N LEU A 106 13.95 -10.98 -0.70
CA LEU A 106 15.29 -10.94 -0.08
C LEU A 106 15.68 -12.33 0.42
N GLY A 107 14.78 -13.02 1.14
CA GLY A 107 15.00 -14.38 1.59
C GLY A 107 15.27 -15.37 0.44
N ALA A 108 14.52 -15.23 -0.67
CA ALA A 108 14.75 -16.05 -1.86
C ALA A 108 16.11 -15.79 -2.50
N LEU A 109 16.53 -14.53 -2.64
CA LEU A 109 17.84 -14.16 -3.18
C LEU A 109 18.98 -14.74 -2.31
N LEU A 110 18.86 -14.61 -1.00
CA LEU A 110 19.83 -15.21 -0.05
C LEU A 110 19.85 -16.73 -0.17
N GLY A 111 18.71 -17.38 -0.36
CA GLY A 111 18.61 -18.82 -0.60
C GLY A 111 19.30 -19.28 -1.89
N PHE A 112 19.35 -18.45 -2.90
CA PHE A 112 20.11 -18.67 -4.14
C PHE A 112 21.58 -18.25 -4.04
N GLY A 113 22.06 -17.87 -2.85
CA GLY A 113 23.45 -17.44 -2.63
C GLY A 113 23.74 -16.02 -3.13
N VAL A 114 22.72 -15.25 -3.46
CA VAL A 114 22.85 -13.86 -3.89
C VAL A 114 22.65 -12.94 -2.70
N GLN A 115 23.67 -12.16 -2.35
CA GLN A 115 23.60 -11.17 -1.28
C GLN A 115 23.24 -9.81 -1.84
N PRO A 116 21.99 -9.32 -1.65
CA PRO A 116 21.65 -7.93 -1.94
C PRO A 116 22.43 -6.97 -1.04
N GLY A 117 22.82 -5.85 -1.63
CA GLY A 117 23.61 -4.85 -0.92
C GLY A 117 24.36 -3.92 -1.87
N PRO A 118 25.21 -3.00 -1.32
CA PRO A 118 25.86 -1.95 -2.09
C PRO A 118 26.75 -2.43 -3.24
N ARG A 119 27.19 -3.69 -3.19
CA ARG A 119 28.06 -4.30 -4.20
C ARG A 119 27.32 -5.19 -5.21
N LEU A 120 26.00 -5.43 -5.03
CA LEU A 120 25.25 -6.35 -5.88
C LEU A 120 25.39 -6.04 -7.37
N TYR A 121 25.27 -4.75 -7.73
CA TYR A 121 25.37 -4.33 -9.13
C TYR A 121 26.77 -4.52 -9.73
N MET A 122 27.81 -4.66 -8.89
CA MET A 122 29.20 -4.93 -9.32
C MET A 122 29.52 -6.42 -9.36
N THR A 123 29.07 -7.16 -8.34
CA THR A 123 29.39 -8.60 -8.17
C THR A 123 28.49 -9.49 -9.02
N ASN A 124 27.22 -9.13 -9.16
CA ASN A 124 26.21 -9.88 -9.90
C ASN A 124 25.33 -8.95 -10.75
N PRO A 125 25.91 -8.21 -11.72
CA PRO A 125 25.18 -7.22 -12.52
C PRO A 125 24.01 -7.86 -13.30
N GLU A 126 24.18 -9.09 -13.76
CA GLU A 126 23.14 -9.82 -14.50
C GLU A 126 21.89 -10.03 -13.64
N ILE A 127 22.05 -10.42 -12.39
CA ILE A 127 20.94 -10.65 -11.46
C ILE A 127 20.26 -9.31 -11.12
N PHE A 128 21.07 -8.28 -10.83
CA PHE A 128 20.55 -6.94 -10.53
C PHE A 128 19.67 -6.40 -11.65
N TRP A 129 20.18 -6.40 -12.88
CA TRP A 129 19.43 -5.91 -14.04
C TRP A 129 18.28 -6.83 -14.45
N SER A 130 18.43 -8.15 -14.27
CA SER A 130 17.34 -9.09 -14.55
C SER A 130 16.13 -8.85 -13.66
N ILE A 131 16.33 -8.54 -12.38
CA ILE A 131 15.22 -8.19 -11.47
C ILE A 131 14.50 -6.93 -11.97
N ILE A 132 15.25 -5.88 -12.29
CA ILE A 132 14.67 -4.62 -12.79
C ILE A 132 13.91 -4.85 -14.09
N MET A 133 14.51 -5.55 -15.05
CA MET A 133 13.86 -5.84 -16.34
C MET A 133 12.64 -6.73 -16.19
N SER A 134 12.66 -7.69 -15.26
CA SER A 134 11.49 -8.53 -14.98
C SER A 134 10.30 -7.73 -14.46
N MET A 135 10.54 -6.66 -13.71
CA MET A 135 9.47 -5.75 -13.26
C MET A 135 8.80 -5.05 -14.45
N TYR A 136 9.59 -4.51 -15.40
CA TYR A 136 9.04 -3.88 -16.61
C TYR A 136 8.24 -4.85 -17.45
N ILE A 137 8.78 -6.04 -17.71
CA ILE A 137 8.08 -7.08 -18.47
C ILE A 137 6.82 -7.54 -17.72
N GLY A 138 6.93 -7.73 -16.41
CA GLY A 138 5.81 -8.11 -15.54
C GLY A 138 4.68 -7.09 -15.57
N MET A 139 4.98 -5.79 -15.57
CA MET A 139 3.95 -4.75 -15.68
C MET A 139 3.18 -4.81 -17.00
N VAL A 140 3.86 -5.06 -18.12
CA VAL A 140 3.20 -5.23 -19.42
C VAL A 140 2.29 -6.47 -19.42
N ILE A 141 2.81 -7.59 -18.89
CA ILE A 141 2.03 -8.83 -18.77
C ILE A 141 0.80 -8.62 -17.87
N LEU A 142 0.97 -7.95 -16.72
CA LEU A 142 -0.13 -7.63 -15.80
C LEU A 142 -1.20 -6.77 -16.49
N LEU A 143 -0.81 -5.78 -17.29
CA LEU A 143 -1.75 -4.95 -18.05
C LEU A 143 -2.57 -5.81 -19.04
N ILE A 144 -1.89 -6.68 -19.81
CA ILE A 144 -2.53 -7.56 -20.80
C ILE A 144 -3.48 -8.54 -20.13
N LEU A 145 -3.14 -9.07 -18.96
CA LEU A 145 -3.97 -10.01 -18.22
C LEU A 145 -5.14 -9.31 -17.51
N ASN A 146 -4.89 -8.19 -16.83
CA ASN A 146 -5.92 -7.53 -16.02
C ASN A 146 -7.02 -6.87 -16.86
N LEU A 147 -6.69 -6.21 -17.97
CA LEU A 147 -7.69 -5.51 -18.78
C LEU A 147 -8.87 -6.41 -19.21
N PRO A 148 -8.67 -7.61 -19.79
CA PRO A 148 -9.78 -8.49 -20.12
C PRO A 148 -10.40 -9.17 -18.90
N LEU A 149 -9.67 -9.28 -17.77
CA LEU A 149 -10.15 -9.95 -16.57
C LEU A 149 -11.11 -9.08 -15.74
N ILE A 150 -10.96 -7.75 -15.81
CA ILE A 150 -11.78 -6.78 -15.06
C ILE A 150 -13.29 -7.05 -15.22
N PRO A 151 -13.86 -7.21 -16.42
CA PRO A 151 -15.30 -7.46 -16.57
C PRO A 151 -15.77 -8.76 -15.91
N TYR A 152 -14.92 -9.78 -15.87
CA TYR A 152 -15.25 -11.06 -15.24
C TYR A 152 -15.22 -10.94 -13.71
N ILE A 153 -14.20 -10.30 -13.15
CA ILE A 153 -14.08 -10.07 -11.70
C ILE A 153 -15.19 -9.13 -11.23
N ALA A 154 -15.51 -8.10 -12.00
CA ALA A 154 -16.58 -7.16 -11.67
C ALA A 154 -17.96 -7.83 -11.55
N ARG A 155 -18.18 -9.00 -12.17
CA ARG A 155 -19.41 -9.79 -11.97
C ARG A 155 -19.59 -10.26 -10.53
N ILE A 156 -18.52 -10.38 -9.76
CA ILE A 156 -18.59 -10.70 -8.32
C ILE A 156 -19.38 -9.62 -7.56
N LEU A 157 -19.31 -8.36 -8.01
CA LEU A 157 -20.06 -7.25 -7.41
C LEU A 157 -21.58 -7.37 -7.64
N ALA A 158 -22.01 -8.17 -8.62
CA ALA A 158 -23.43 -8.43 -8.88
C ALA A 158 -24.04 -9.46 -7.90
N VAL A 159 -23.21 -10.14 -7.12
CA VAL A 159 -23.68 -11.07 -6.06
C VAL A 159 -24.48 -10.27 -5.02
N PRO A 160 -25.70 -10.72 -4.65
CA PRO A 160 -26.51 -10.06 -3.65
C PRO A 160 -25.75 -9.90 -2.34
N LYS A 161 -25.85 -8.72 -1.71
CA LYS A 161 -25.15 -8.40 -0.47
C LYS A 161 -25.37 -9.42 0.64
N ASN A 162 -26.54 -10.06 0.66
CA ASN A 162 -26.88 -11.10 1.64
C ASN A 162 -25.97 -12.33 1.58
N TYR A 163 -25.37 -12.63 0.42
CA TYR A 163 -24.38 -13.70 0.27
C TYR A 163 -22.96 -13.16 0.33
N LEU A 164 -22.75 -11.96 -0.21
CA LEU A 164 -21.42 -11.36 -0.29
C LEU A 164 -20.85 -11.06 1.10
N ILE A 165 -21.66 -10.49 2.02
CA ILE A 165 -21.20 -10.14 3.37
C ILE A 165 -20.75 -11.36 4.18
N PRO A 166 -21.54 -12.45 4.30
CA PRO A 166 -21.10 -13.67 4.99
C PRO A 166 -19.84 -14.28 4.36
N LEU A 167 -19.75 -14.24 3.02
CA LEU A 167 -18.59 -14.77 2.29
C LEU A 167 -17.31 -13.98 2.61
N ILE A 168 -17.40 -12.65 2.62
CA ILE A 168 -16.28 -11.77 3.01
C ILE A 168 -15.86 -12.06 4.44
N LEU A 169 -16.80 -12.17 5.38
CA LEU A 169 -16.50 -12.47 6.79
C LEU A 169 -15.83 -13.84 6.93
N PHE A 170 -16.35 -14.86 6.23
CA PHE A 170 -15.76 -16.19 6.24
C PHE A 170 -14.30 -16.18 5.76
N PHE A 171 -14.03 -15.56 4.60
CA PHE A 171 -12.66 -15.47 4.09
C PHE A 171 -11.76 -14.60 4.96
N SER A 172 -12.29 -13.54 5.58
CA SER A 172 -11.51 -12.69 6.49
C SER A 172 -11.09 -13.45 7.74
N ILE A 173 -12.01 -14.18 8.38
CA ILE A 173 -11.71 -14.99 9.56
C ILE A 173 -10.71 -16.10 9.21
N THR A 174 -10.98 -16.81 8.12
CA THR A 174 -10.10 -17.89 7.64
C THR A 174 -8.70 -17.35 7.30
N GLY A 175 -8.63 -16.20 6.61
CA GLY A 175 -7.37 -15.57 6.25
C GLY A 175 -6.53 -15.17 7.45
N ILE A 176 -7.13 -14.55 8.46
CA ILE A 176 -6.43 -14.17 9.69
C ILE A 176 -5.92 -15.42 10.43
N TYR A 177 -6.75 -16.45 10.54
CA TYR A 177 -6.33 -17.68 11.20
C TYR A 177 -5.16 -18.38 10.48
N VAL A 178 -5.23 -18.48 9.16
CA VAL A 178 -4.17 -19.11 8.34
C VAL A 178 -2.85 -18.34 8.38
N MET A 179 -2.89 -17.02 8.56
CA MET A 179 -1.67 -16.20 8.63
C MET A 179 -0.86 -16.44 9.92
N SER A 180 -1.52 -16.60 11.05
CA SER A 180 -0.86 -16.64 12.37
C SER A 180 -1.03 -17.97 13.11
N PHE A 181 -1.99 -18.79 12.69
CA PHE A 181 -2.43 -20.02 13.40
C PHE A 181 -2.73 -19.76 14.88
N ASN A 182 -3.16 -18.53 15.22
CA ASN A 182 -3.42 -18.08 16.57
C ASN A 182 -4.86 -17.59 16.71
N ASN A 183 -5.61 -18.18 17.63
CA ASN A 183 -6.99 -17.77 17.92
C ASN A 183 -7.08 -16.35 18.50
N PHE A 184 -6.02 -15.85 19.13
CA PHE A 184 -5.98 -14.50 19.68
C PHE A 184 -6.23 -13.44 18.61
N ASP A 185 -5.71 -13.63 17.40
CA ASP A 185 -5.88 -12.66 16.31
C ASP A 185 -7.34 -12.57 15.84
N ILE A 186 -8.10 -13.67 15.95
CA ILE A 186 -9.54 -13.66 15.69
C ILE A 186 -10.26 -12.81 16.74
N TYR A 187 -9.94 -12.99 18.04
CA TYR A 187 -10.54 -12.19 19.11
C TYR A 187 -10.17 -10.71 18.97
N LEU A 188 -8.92 -10.42 18.60
CA LEU A 188 -8.46 -9.07 18.34
C LEU A 188 -9.23 -8.43 17.16
N MET A 189 -9.42 -9.18 16.08
CA MET A 189 -10.23 -8.73 14.93
C MET A 189 -11.66 -8.38 15.37
N ILE A 190 -12.30 -9.23 16.14
CA ILE A 190 -13.67 -9.00 16.65
C ILE A 190 -13.70 -7.76 17.54
N GLY A 191 -12.75 -7.62 18.46
CA GLY A 191 -12.63 -6.45 19.32
C GLY A 191 -12.48 -5.14 18.55
N ILE A 192 -11.56 -5.12 17.56
CA ILE A 192 -11.36 -3.97 16.68
C ILE A 192 -12.61 -3.68 15.84
N ALA A 193 -13.30 -4.70 15.32
CA ALA A 193 -14.53 -4.53 14.55
C ALA A 193 -15.65 -3.88 15.39
N VAL A 194 -15.79 -4.27 16.65
CA VAL A 194 -16.74 -3.64 17.59
C VAL A 194 -16.37 -2.18 17.81
N VAL A 195 -15.11 -1.87 18.15
CA VAL A 195 -14.63 -0.50 18.34
C VAL A 195 -14.84 0.34 17.09
N ALA A 196 -14.46 -0.17 15.91
CA ALA A 196 -14.63 0.52 14.64
C ALA A 196 -16.12 0.78 14.33
N THR A 197 -17.02 -0.14 14.70
CA THR A 197 -18.47 0.06 14.54
C THR A 197 -18.96 1.21 15.40
N PHE A 198 -18.53 1.26 16.67
CA PHE A 198 -18.88 2.37 17.57
C PHE A 198 -18.34 3.69 17.03
N LEU A 199 -17.08 3.76 16.64
CA LEU A 199 -16.49 4.99 16.07
C LEU A 199 -17.24 5.46 14.82
N ARG A 200 -17.67 4.52 13.98
CA ARG A 200 -18.44 4.84 12.78
C ARG A 200 -19.85 5.37 13.08
N LEU A 201 -20.47 4.92 14.18
CA LEU A 201 -21.76 5.47 14.63
C LEU A 201 -21.66 6.95 15.06
N TYR A 202 -20.48 7.39 15.46
CA TYR A 202 -20.15 8.79 15.78
C TYR A 202 -19.51 9.55 14.61
N ASP A 203 -19.69 9.08 13.37
CA ASP A 203 -19.11 9.68 12.15
C ASP A 203 -17.59 9.86 12.18
N PHE A 204 -16.87 9.07 12.98
CA PHE A 204 -15.43 9.13 13.02
C PHE A 204 -14.83 8.57 11.71
N PRO A 205 -13.92 9.32 11.03
CA PRO A 205 -13.34 8.86 9.77
C PRO A 205 -12.41 7.66 10.00
N MET A 206 -12.66 6.57 9.27
CA MET A 206 -11.87 5.33 9.39
C MET A 206 -10.42 5.42 8.87
N PRO A 207 -10.11 6.18 7.78
CA PRO A 207 -8.77 6.23 7.23
C PRO A 207 -7.68 6.65 8.22
N PRO A 208 -7.84 7.69 9.08
CA PRO A 208 -6.88 8.02 10.10
C PRO A 208 -6.65 6.92 11.13
N LEU A 209 -7.71 6.18 11.50
CA LEU A 209 -7.62 5.07 12.44
C LEU A 209 -6.75 3.93 11.85
N ILE A 210 -7.00 3.57 10.60
CA ILE A 210 -6.23 2.52 9.91
C ILE A 210 -4.78 2.96 9.76
N LEU A 211 -4.54 4.22 9.37
CA LEU A 211 -3.20 4.77 9.22
C LEU A 211 -2.44 4.78 10.54
N ALA A 212 -3.07 5.22 11.63
CA ALA A 212 -2.48 5.22 12.96
C ALA A 212 -2.14 3.80 13.44
N PHE A 213 -2.99 2.82 13.14
CA PHE A 213 -2.74 1.42 13.48
C PHE A 213 -1.52 0.86 12.71
N VAL A 214 -1.41 1.13 11.42
CA VAL A 214 -0.27 0.71 10.59
C VAL A 214 1.02 1.41 11.01
N LEU A 215 0.96 2.73 11.24
CA LEU A 215 2.12 3.52 11.69
C LEU A 215 2.55 3.19 13.11
N GLY A 216 1.61 2.79 13.97
CA GLY A 216 1.88 2.42 15.37
C GLY A 216 2.93 1.31 15.50
N GLY A 217 2.81 0.25 14.71
CA GLY A 217 3.79 -0.83 14.69
C GLY A 217 5.18 -0.38 14.25
N LEU A 218 5.24 0.45 13.19
CA LEU A 218 6.50 1.02 12.72
C LEU A 218 7.12 1.98 13.74
N MET A 219 6.29 2.79 14.38
CA MET A 219 6.74 3.71 15.43
C MET A 219 7.30 2.94 16.63
N GLU A 220 6.61 1.90 17.09
CA GLU A 220 7.08 1.06 18.20
C GLU A 220 8.41 0.40 17.88
N GLU A 221 8.55 -0.21 16.70
CA GLU A 221 9.77 -0.90 16.30
C GLU A 221 10.96 0.07 16.21
N ASN A 222 10.77 1.23 15.59
CA ASN A 222 11.83 2.23 15.45
C ASN A 222 12.17 2.90 16.80
N LEU A 223 11.17 3.16 17.65
CA LEU A 223 11.38 3.67 18.99
C LEU A 223 12.19 2.67 19.83
N ARG A 224 11.83 1.40 19.80
CA ARG A 224 12.55 0.33 20.50
C ARG A 224 14.01 0.24 20.03
N ARG A 225 14.24 0.27 18.73
CA ARG A 225 15.60 0.28 18.14
C ARG A 225 16.40 1.50 18.60
N SER A 226 15.79 2.68 18.60
CA SER A 226 16.44 3.93 19.02
C SER A 226 16.80 3.91 20.51
N LEU A 227 15.90 3.37 21.36
CA LEU A 227 16.17 3.22 22.79
C LEU A 227 17.31 2.21 23.04
N LEU A 228 17.37 1.12 22.31
CA LEU A 228 18.49 0.18 22.41
C LEU A 228 19.82 0.81 22.02
N LEU A 229 19.84 1.61 20.95
CA LEU A 229 21.04 2.32 20.49
C LEU A 229 21.48 3.43 21.43
N SER A 230 20.56 4.03 22.19
CA SER A 230 20.83 5.08 23.18
C SER A 230 20.99 4.54 24.61
N ASN A 231 21.16 3.21 24.78
CA ASN A 231 21.27 2.55 26.10
C ASN A 231 20.10 2.89 27.05
N GLY A 232 18.90 3.07 26.50
CA GLY A 232 17.68 3.40 27.26
C GLY A 232 17.50 4.89 27.58
N SER A 233 18.39 5.76 27.13
CA SER A 233 18.24 7.21 27.29
C SER A 233 17.25 7.77 26.26
N TRP A 234 16.37 8.67 26.71
CA TRP A 234 15.44 9.42 25.86
C TRP A 234 16.07 10.67 25.23
N GLU A 235 17.32 10.97 25.57
CA GLU A 235 18.04 12.14 25.09
C GLU A 235 18.21 12.18 23.58
N PHE A 236 18.21 11.01 22.92
CA PHE A 236 18.27 10.91 21.45
C PHE A 236 17.14 11.68 20.73
N LEU A 237 16.01 11.94 21.40
CA LEU A 237 14.91 12.73 20.84
C LEU A 237 15.25 14.22 20.73
N TRP A 238 16.14 14.70 21.59
CA TRP A 238 16.50 16.13 21.74
C TRP A 238 17.87 16.47 21.18
N ASP A 239 18.79 15.51 21.21
CA ASP A 239 20.18 15.72 20.81
C ASP A 239 20.42 15.78 19.31
N ARG A 240 19.46 15.32 18.51
CA ARG A 240 19.60 15.30 17.06
C ARG A 240 18.69 16.35 16.41
N THR A 241 19.32 17.33 15.74
CA THR A 241 18.64 18.42 15.05
C THR A 241 17.57 17.93 14.07
N LEU A 242 17.80 16.80 13.40
CA LEU A 242 16.82 16.17 12.49
C LEU A 242 15.58 15.64 13.22
N THR A 243 15.73 15.16 14.46
CA THR A 243 14.61 14.64 15.27
C THR A 243 13.74 15.77 15.82
N LEU A 244 14.34 16.95 16.03
CA LEU A 244 13.63 18.16 16.47
C LEU A 244 12.85 18.85 15.33
N CYS A 245 13.20 18.58 14.07
CA CYS A 245 12.56 19.21 12.91
C CYS A 245 11.41 18.36 12.33
N ILE A 246 11.18 17.13 12.81
CA ILE A 246 10.12 16.21 12.42
C ILE A 246 9.05 16.11 13.49
#